data_b6d9b67cb9a05ebc6e66d584b8db8497
#
_entry.id   b6d9b67cb9a05ebc6e66d584b8db8497
#
_cell.length_a   1.000
_cell.length_b   1.000
_cell.length_c   1.000
_cell.angle_alpha   90.00
_cell.angle_beta   90.00
_cell.angle_gamma   90.00
#
_symmetry.space_group_name_H-M   'P 1'
#
loop_
_entity.id
_entity.type
_entity.pdbx_description
1 polymer ?
#
loop_
_entity_poly.entity_id
_entity_poly.type
_entity_poly.pdbx_seq_one_letter_code
_entity_poly.pdbx_strand_id
1 'polypeptide(L)'
;MAKKGKRYAGALEKVDRQKFYDASEALTLVTKEAEQAGADFVGAEELVQKIQGEGWFDFDIVVATPDMMGVVGRLGRVLGPKGLMPNPKSGTVTFDVTKAIDEIKAGKVEYRLDKTNIIHVPIGKVSFGGEKLKDNYAALMDAIVKAKPSAAKGQYLRSITVTSTMGPGVKVNTAKTENN
;
A
#
# COMPACT_ATOMS: atom_id res chain seq x y z
N MET A 1 1.61 -6.61 28.00
CA MET A 1 2.32 -7.05 26.77
C MET A 1 1.28 -7.56 25.79
N ALA A 2 1.21 -7.01 24.57
CA ALA A 2 0.27 -7.45 23.54
C ALA A 2 0.57 -8.91 23.13
N LYS A 3 -0.47 -9.76 23.05
CA LYS A 3 -0.33 -11.15 22.56
C LYS A 3 0.10 -11.12 21.11
N LYS A 4 1.29 -11.63 20.82
CA LYS A 4 1.80 -11.81 19.45
C LYS A 4 0.93 -12.84 18.73
N GLY A 5 0.55 -12.56 17.49
CA GLY A 5 -0.25 -13.48 16.67
C GLY A 5 0.48 -14.82 16.47
N LYS A 6 -0.28 -15.93 16.34
CA LYS A 6 0.28 -17.30 16.23
C LYS A 6 1.27 -17.46 15.05
N ARG A 7 1.02 -16.78 13.92
CA ARG A 7 1.91 -16.79 12.74
C ARG A 7 3.24 -16.10 13.03
N TYR A 8 3.22 -14.96 13.73
CA TYR A 8 4.42 -14.23 14.13
C TYR A 8 5.25 -15.01 15.16
N ALA A 9 4.61 -15.74 16.07
CA ALA A 9 5.30 -16.63 17.01
C ALA A 9 6.01 -17.77 16.26
N GLY A 10 5.38 -18.40 15.28
CA GLY A 10 5.99 -19.44 14.46
C GLY A 10 7.12 -18.95 13.54
N ALA A 11 7.06 -17.71 13.06
CA ALA A 11 8.15 -17.11 12.32
C ALA A 11 9.37 -16.78 13.23
N LEU A 12 9.10 -16.33 14.47
CA LEU A 12 10.14 -16.07 15.47
C LEU A 12 10.91 -17.33 15.91
N GLU A 13 10.28 -18.51 15.86
CA GLU A 13 10.96 -19.77 16.17
C GLU A 13 11.96 -20.18 15.09
N LYS A 14 11.77 -19.69 13.85
CA LYS A 14 12.66 -19.98 12.71
C LYS A 14 13.84 -19.00 12.59
N VAL A 15 13.76 -17.85 13.27
CA VAL A 15 14.79 -16.80 13.21
C VAL A 15 15.36 -16.56 14.59
N ASP A 16 16.64 -16.90 14.79
CA ASP A 16 17.36 -16.59 16.02
C ASP A 16 17.82 -15.12 16.00
N ARG A 17 17.24 -14.28 16.85
CA ARG A 17 17.54 -12.85 16.94
C ARG A 17 18.96 -12.52 17.41
N GLN A 18 19.67 -13.50 17.97
CA GLN A 18 21.04 -13.32 18.46
C GLN A 18 22.08 -13.72 17.41
N LYS A 19 21.65 -14.38 16.32
CA LYS A 19 22.53 -14.82 15.24
C LYS A 19 22.55 -13.79 14.12
N PHE A 20 23.74 -13.40 13.69
CA PHE A 20 23.91 -12.65 12.46
C PHE A 20 23.86 -13.64 11.29
N TYR A 21 22.85 -13.52 10.46
CA TYR A 21 22.70 -14.31 9.25
C TYR A 21 23.55 -13.73 8.11
N ASP A 22 24.09 -14.56 7.27
CA ASP A 22 24.71 -14.10 6.02
C ASP A 22 23.64 -13.49 5.11
N ALA A 23 23.99 -12.51 4.26
CA ALA A 23 23.03 -11.78 3.44
C ALA A 23 22.20 -12.72 2.54
N SER A 24 22.79 -13.79 2.04
CA SER A 24 22.11 -14.82 1.24
C SER A 24 21.08 -15.63 2.05
N GLU A 25 21.41 -15.99 3.31
CA GLU A 25 20.48 -16.71 4.19
C GLU A 25 19.32 -15.82 4.62
N ALA A 26 19.57 -14.55 4.94
CA ALA A 26 18.53 -13.59 5.29
C ALA A 26 17.56 -13.35 4.12
N LEU A 27 18.06 -13.22 2.90
CA LEU A 27 17.25 -13.08 1.70
C LEU A 27 16.38 -14.32 1.45
N THR A 28 16.94 -15.53 1.61
CA THR A 28 16.15 -16.76 1.41
C THR A 28 15.06 -16.95 2.46
N LEU A 29 15.23 -16.46 3.68
CA LEU A 29 14.19 -16.47 4.71
C LEU A 29 13.04 -15.50 4.35
N VAL A 30 13.37 -14.29 3.95
CA VAL A 30 12.39 -13.27 3.54
C VAL A 30 11.63 -13.69 2.28
N THR A 31 12.30 -14.29 1.30
CA THR A 31 11.62 -14.79 0.09
C THR A 31 10.63 -15.90 0.40
N LYS A 32 10.99 -16.86 1.26
CA LYS A 32 10.08 -17.92 1.70
C LYS A 32 8.89 -17.40 2.49
N GLU A 33 9.07 -16.39 3.32
CA GLU A 33 7.96 -15.74 4.04
C GLU A 33 7.01 -15.02 3.07
N ALA A 34 7.54 -14.34 2.07
CA ALA A 34 6.74 -13.68 1.04
C ALA A 34 5.96 -14.67 0.18
N GLU A 35 6.56 -15.80 -0.22
CA GLU A 35 5.88 -16.90 -0.93
C GLU A 35 4.77 -17.51 -0.08
N GLN A 36 5.01 -17.77 1.21
CA GLN A 36 4.01 -18.28 2.15
C GLN A 36 2.83 -17.32 2.38
N ALA A 37 3.08 -16.00 2.30
CA ALA A 37 2.04 -14.98 2.32
C ALA A 37 1.27 -14.89 1.00
N GLY A 38 1.71 -15.61 -0.02
CA GLY A 38 1.04 -15.69 -1.32
C GLY A 38 1.41 -14.56 -2.27
N ALA A 39 2.61 -14.01 -2.20
CA ALA A 39 3.12 -13.11 -3.23
C ALA A 39 3.20 -13.83 -4.57
N ASP A 40 2.81 -13.16 -5.66
CA ASP A 40 2.81 -13.76 -7.00
C ASP A 40 4.22 -13.89 -7.55
N PHE A 41 5.08 -12.92 -7.22
CA PHE A 41 6.48 -12.91 -7.63
C PHE A 41 7.37 -12.51 -6.47
N VAL A 42 8.40 -13.28 -6.20
CA VAL A 42 9.38 -13.02 -5.16
C VAL A 42 10.77 -13.16 -5.75
N GLY A 43 11.64 -12.19 -5.46
CA GLY A 43 13.02 -12.19 -5.94
C GLY A 43 13.76 -10.94 -5.52
N ALA A 44 15.04 -10.90 -5.80
CA ALA A 44 15.93 -9.78 -5.45
C ALA A 44 16.44 -9.06 -6.73
N GLU A 45 17.73 -9.15 -6.99
CA GLU A 45 18.34 -8.49 -8.15
C GLU A 45 17.87 -9.05 -9.50
N GLU A 46 17.44 -10.29 -9.55
CA GLU A 46 16.91 -10.93 -10.75
C GLU A 46 15.67 -10.22 -11.29
N LEU A 47 14.73 -9.86 -10.40
CA LEU A 47 13.54 -9.10 -10.79
C LEU A 47 13.91 -7.69 -11.27
N VAL A 48 14.91 -7.07 -10.66
CA VAL A 48 15.41 -5.75 -11.08
C VAL A 48 15.95 -5.81 -12.50
N GLN A 49 16.75 -6.83 -12.83
CA GLN A 49 17.28 -7.04 -14.18
C GLN A 49 16.16 -7.30 -15.19
N LYS A 50 15.16 -8.11 -14.83
CA LYS A 50 13.99 -8.39 -15.65
C LYS A 50 13.18 -7.13 -15.96
N ILE A 51 12.96 -6.26 -14.96
CA ILE A 51 12.26 -5.00 -15.15
C ILE A 51 13.07 -4.03 -16.03
N GLN A 52 14.40 -3.95 -15.86
CA GLN A 52 15.26 -3.06 -16.65
C GLN A 52 15.50 -3.54 -18.08
N GLY A 53 15.72 -4.85 -18.26
CA GLY A 53 16.09 -5.43 -19.55
C GLY A 53 14.89 -5.73 -20.44
N GLU A 54 13.86 -6.32 -19.88
CA GLU A 54 12.69 -6.82 -20.62
C GLU A 54 11.50 -5.87 -20.55
N GLY A 55 11.53 -4.85 -19.68
CA GLY A 55 10.39 -3.95 -19.49
C GLY A 55 9.15 -4.68 -18.94
N TRP A 56 9.39 -5.69 -18.07
CA TRP A 56 8.32 -6.48 -17.49
C TRP A 56 7.58 -5.72 -16.37
N PHE A 57 6.25 -5.62 -16.47
CA PHE A 57 5.38 -4.88 -15.53
C PHE A 57 4.06 -5.62 -15.24
N ASP A 58 4.08 -6.95 -15.25
CA ASP A 58 2.89 -7.77 -14.96
C ASP A 58 2.63 -7.87 -13.45
N PHE A 59 2.66 -6.70 -12.78
CA PHE A 59 2.38 -6.57 -11.35
C PHE A 59 1.74 -5.22 -11.04
N ASP A 60 0.86 -5.19 -10.05
CA ASP A 60 0.11 -3.99 -9.65
C ASP A 60 0.81 -3.23 -8.50
N ILE A 61 1.44 -3.94 -7.56
CA ILE A 61 2.07 -3.35 -6.37
C ILE A 61 3.42 -4.01 -6.11
N VAL A 62 4.40 -3.20 -5.73
CA VAL A 62 5.72 -3.66 -5.32
C VAL A 62 5.89 -3.44 -3.82
N VAL A 63 6.22 -4.50 -3.11
CA VAL A 63 6.62 -4.46 -1.69
C VAL A 63 8.12 -4.70 -1.61
N ALA A 64 8.82 -3.90 -0.85
CA ALA A 64 10.26 -4.02 -0.66
C ALA A 64 10.65 -3.93 0.81
N THR A 65 11.70 -4.64 1.19
CA THR A 65 12.36 -4.41 2.48
C THR A 65 13.23 -3.15 2.41
N PRO A 66 13.43 -2.44 3.51
CA PRO A 66 14.26 -1.24 3.54
C PRO A 66 15.68 -1.46 3.00
N ASP A 67 16.25 -2.64 3.22
CA ASP A 67 17.59 -3.02 2.76
C ASP A 67 17.68 -3.07 1.24
N MET A 68 16.60 -3.54 0.57
CA MET A 68 16.53 -3.63 -0.89
C MET A 68 16.21 -2.31 -1.57
N MET A 69 15.85 -1.26 -0.82
CA MET A 69 15.53 0.06 -1.40
C MET A 69 16.70 0.69 -2.17
N GLY A 70 17.95 0.37 -1.81
CA GLY A 70 19.12 0.82 -2.56
C GLY A 70 19.15 0.27 -3.99
N VAL A 71 18.72 -0.97 -4.17
CA VAL A 71 18.66 -1.66 -5.47
C VAL A 71 17.41 -1.21 -6.25
N VAL A 72 16.25 -1.19 -5.58
CA VAL A 72 14.96 -0.76 -6.16
C VAL A 72 15.01 0.74 -6.55
N GLY A 73 15.79 1.55 -5.84
CA GLY A 73 16.00 2.97 -6.16
C GLY A 73 16.51 3.22 -7.57
N ARG A 74 17.30 2.29 -8.14
CA ARG A 74 17.77 2.35 -9.55
C ARG A 74 16.63 2.26 -10.54
N LEU A 75 15.51 1.60 -10.16
CA LEU A 75 14.29 1.50 -10.96
C LEU A 75 13.38 2.73 -10.84
N GLY A 76 13.73 3.72 -10.02
CA GLY A 76 12.89 4.89 -9.75
C GLY A 76 12.48 5.66 -11.01
N ARG A 77 13.35 5.71 -12.05
CA ARG A 77 13.02 6.33 -13.34
C ARG A 77 11.94 5.60 -14.12
N VAL A 78 11.79 4.30 -13.88
CA VAL A 78 10.86 3.43 -14.60
C VAL A 78 9.58 3.20 -13.79
N LEU A 79 9.71 2.90 -12.49
CA LEU A 79 8.58 2.65 -11.58
C LEU A 79 7.89 3.94 -11.13
N GLY A 80 8.63 5.05 -11.00
CA GLY A 80 8.10 6.33 -10.54
C GLY A 80 6.96 6.88 -11.40
N PRO A 81 7.12 7.04 -12.72
CA PRO A 81 6.06 7.53 -13.60
C PRO A 81 4.83 6.62 -13.64
N LYS A 82 5.00 5.32 -13.40
CA LYS A 82 3.91 4.34 -13.36
C LYS A 82 3.20 4.26 -12.00
N GLY A 83 3.71 4.96 -10.97
CA GLY A 83 3.15 4.89 -9.62
C GLY A 83 3.45 3.60 -8.85
N LEU A 84 4.34 2.74 -9.37
CA LEU A 84 4.67 1.42 -8.80
C LEU A 84 5.85 1.47 -7.81
N MET A 85 6.41 2.65 -7.55
CA MET A 85 7.56 2.80 -6.67
C MET A 85 7.17 2.58 -5.21
N PRO A 86 7.82 1.63 -4.48
CA PRO A 86 7.55 1.43 -3.06
C PRO A 86 7.81 2.69 -2.22
N ASN A 87 6.95 2.94 -1.24
CA ASN A 87 7.04 4.11 -0.38
C ASN A 87 6.84 3.71 1.10
N PRO A 88 7.73 4.13 2.02
CA PRO A 88 7.56 3.87 3.46
C PRO A 88 6.26 4.44 4.02
N LYS A 89 5.77 5.56 3.48
CA LYS A 89 4.53 6.21 3.96
C LYS A 89 3.27 5.41 3.65
N SER A 90 3.26 4.65 2.55
CA SER A 90 2.14 3.76 2.19
C SER A 90 2.25 2.38 2.83
N GLY A 91 3.37 2.10 3.52
CA GLY A 91 3.62 0.81 4.15
C GLY A 91 4.05 -0.28 3.16
N THR A 92 4.43 0.09 1.94
CA THR A 92 4.99 -0.84 0.94
C THR A 92 6.50 -1.04 1.09
N VAL A 93 7.14 -0.29 2.00
CA VAL A 93 8.50 -0.53 2.45
C VAL A 93 8.45 -0.91 3.92
N THR A 94 8.61 -2.20 4.22
CA THR A 94 8.48 -2.74 5.58
C THR A 94 9.32 -4.00 5.76
N PHE A 95 9.68 -4.30 7.01
CA PHE A 95 10.27 -5.58 7.37
C PHE A 95 9.21 -6.68 7.52
N ASP A 96 7.96 -6.32 7.84
CA ASP A 96 6.85 -7.26 7.97
C ASP A 96 6.16 -7.46 6.59
N VAL A 97 6.85 -8.16 5.70
CA VAL A 97 6.38 -8.40 4.32
C VAL A 97 5.06 -9.16 4.29
N THR A 98 4.91 -10.16 5.15
CA THR A 98 3.70 -10.99 5.25
C THR A 98 2.45 -10.15 5.51
N LYS A 99 2.53 -9.26 6.50
CA LYS A 99 1.43 -8.37 6.86
C LYS A 99 1.09 -7.40 5.71
N ALA A 100 2.11 -6.84 5.06
CA ALA A 100 1.91 -5.93 3.93
C ALA A 100 1.20 -6.63 2.76
N ILE A 101 1.58 -7.87 2.43
CA ILE A 101 0.95 -8.66 1.37
C ILE A 101 -0.51 -8.98 1.74
N ASP A 102 -0.77 -9.42 2.97
CA ASP A 102 -2.13 -9.71 3.45
C ASP A 102 -3.03 -8.46 3.35
N GLU A 103 -2.54 -7.29 3.77
CA GLU A 103 -3.26 -6.01 3.67
C GLU A 103 -3.54 -5.61 2.21
N ILE A 104 -2.57 -5.77 1.32
CA ILE A 104 -2.70 -5.46 -0.12
C ILE A 104 -3.73 -6.40 -0.77
N LYS A 105 -3.65 -7.70 -0.48
CA LYS A 105 -4.62 -8.70 -0.98
C LYS A 105 -6.03 -8.51 -0.40
N ALA A 106 -6.15 -7.96 0.80
CA ALA A 106 -7.42 -7.54 1.38
C ALA A 106 -8.02 -6.29 0.71
N GLY A 107 -7.29 -5.65 -0.22
CA GLY A 107 -7.76 -4.51 -0.98
C GLY A 107 -7.38 -3.16 -0.37
N LYS A 108 -6.25 -3.07 0.30
CA LYS A 108 -5.72 -1.79 0.80
C LYS A 108 -5.52 -0.81 -0.34
N VAL A 109 -6.16 0.35 -0.24
CA VAL A 109 -6.02 1.44 -1.20
C VAL A 109 -5.15 2.54 -0.60
N GLU A 110 -4.13 2.96 -1.34
CA GLU A 110 -3.29 4.09 -0.98
C GLU A 110 -3.94 5.40 -1.44
N TYR A 111 -3.91 6.41 -0.59
CA TYR A 111 -4.29 7.77 -0.98
C TYR A 111 -3.17 8.76 -0.69
N ARG A 112 -3.05 9.76 -1.54
CA ARG A 112 -2.02 10.79 -1.43
C ARG A 112 -2.59 12.17 -1.74
N LEU A 113 -2.17 13.15 -0.94
CA LEU A 113 -2.44 14.56 -1.19
C LEU A 113 -1.54 15.05 -2.32
N ASP A 114 -2.09 15.69 -3.32
CA ASP A 114 -1.34 16.33 -4.40
C ASP A 114 -0.86 17.74 -4.00
N LYS A 115 -0.18 18.44 -4.93
CA LYS A 115 0.32 19.80 -4.71
C LYS A 115 -0.79 20.86 -4.60
N THR A 116 -2.00 20.52 -5.07
CA THR A 116 -3.18 21.39 -5.05
C THR A 116 -4.08 21.10 -3.84
N ASN A 117 -3.64 20.26 -2.91
CA ASN A 117 -4.38 19.80 -1.74
C ASN A 117 -5.65 19.01 -2.08
N ILE A 118 -5.61 18.26 -3.18
CA ILE A 118 -6.68 17.35 -3.60
C ILE A 118 -6.22 15.89 -3.39
N ILE A 119 -7.15 15.05 -2.98
CA ILE A 119 -6.96 13.60 -2.86
C ILE A 119 -7.77 12.93 -3.97
N HIS A 120 -7.10 12.16 -4.82
CA HIS A 120 -7.71 11.35 -5.86
C HIS A 120 -7.59 9.87 -5.47
N VAL A 121 -8.74 9.21 -5.24
CA VAL A 121 -8.77 7.82 -4.78
C VAL A 121 -9.89 7.05 -5.48
N PRO A 122 -9.64 5.86 -6.01
CA PRO A 122 -10.68 4.96 -6.46
C PRO A 122 -11.39 4.33 -5.25
N ILE A 123 -12.72 4.42 -5.20
CA ILE A 123 -13.53 3.81 -4.13
C ILE A 123 -14.04 2.41 -4.48
N GLY A 124 -13.91 2.01 -5.73
CA GLY A 124 -14.26 0.67 -6.19
C GLY A 124 -14.72 0.64 -7.64
N LYS A 125 -15.14 -0.54 -8.07
CA LYS A 125 -15.67 -0.77 -9.43
C LYS A 125 -17.18 -0.65 -9.41
N VAL A 126 -17.78 -0.21 -10.53
CA VAL A 126 -19.25 -0.11 -10.70
C VAL A 126 -19.94 -1.46 -10.44
N SER A 127 -19.26 -2.57 -10.74
CA SER A 127 -19.75 -3.93 -10.49
C SER A 127 -19.96 -4.28 -9.01
N PHE A 128 -19.43 -3.51 -8.07
CA PHE A 128 -19.60 -3.77 -6.62
C PHE A 128 -21.02 -3.45 -6.14
N GLY A 129 -21.75 -2.60 -6.87
CA GLY A 129 -23.08 -2.13 -6.47
C GLY A 129 -23.03 -0.92 -5.53
N GLY A 130 -24.14 -0.21 -5.44
CA GLY A 130 -24.21 1.07 -4.73
C GLY A 130 -23.99 0.99 -3.24
N GLU A 131 -24.45 -0.08 -2.56
CA GLU A 131 -24.29 -0.26 -1.10
C GLU A 131 -22.83 -0.42 -0.72
N LYS A 132 -22.11 -1.34 -1.37
CA LYS A 132 -20.69 -1.56 -1.10
C LYS A 132 -19.83 -0.34 -1.41
N LEU A 133 -20.18 0.41 -2.47
CA LEU A 133 -19.49 1.66 -2.79
C LEU A 133 -19.75 2.74 -1.75
N LYS A 134 -20.94 2.76 -1.15
CA LYS A 134 -21.28 3.68 -0.06
C LYS A 134 -20.48 3.34 1.20
N ASP A 135 -20.34 2.06 1.54
CA ASP A 135 -19.56 1.62 2.69
C ASP A 135 -18.07 1.93 2.52
N ASN A 136 -17.51 1.67 1.32
CA ASN A 136 -16.14 2.04 0.99
C ASN A 136 -15.92 3.55 1.05
N TYR A 137 -16.88 4.34 0.55
CA TYR A 137 -16.84 5.80 0.64
C TYR A 137 -16.84 6.26 2.10
N ALA A 138 -17.71 5.71 2.95
CA ALA A 138 -17.79 6.05 4.37
C ALA A 138 -16.47 5.72 5.07
N ALA A 139 -15.91 4.53 4.86
CA ALA A 139 -14.63 4.12 5.44
C ALA A 139 -13.47 5.04 5.02
N LEU A 140 -13.42 5.43 3.74
CA LEU A 140 -12.43 6.37 3.23
C LEU A 140 -12.56 7.74 3.88
N MET A 141 -13.79 8.27 3.99
CA MET A 141 -14.04 9.57 4.59
C MET A 141 -13.68 9.60 6.07
N ASP A 142 -14.01 8.55 6.81
CA ASP A 142 -13.62 8.39 8.21
C ASP A 142 -12.10 8.38 8.38
N ALA A 143 -11.39 7.68 7.51
CA ALA A 143 -9.94 7.65 7.54
C ALA A 143 -9.32 9.05 7.27
N ILE A 144 -9.86 9.79 6.30
CA ILE A 144 -9.39 11.15 5.96
C ILE A 144 -9.68 12.13 7.11
N VAL A 145 -10.87 12.07 7.72
CA VAL A 145 -11.24 12.94 8.84
C VAL A 145 -10.38 12.64 10.08
N LYS A 146 -10.14 11.36 10.38
CA LYS A 146 -9.25 10.95 11.48
C LYS A 146 -7.80 11.36 11.27
N ALA A 147 -7.35 11.41 10.00
CA ALA A 147 -6.01 11.87 9.64
C ALA A 147 -5.84 13.39 9.65
N LYS A 148 -6.88 14.17 9.99
CA LYS A 148 -6.82 15.64 10.05
C LYS A 148 -5.73 16.08 11.04
N PRO A 149 -4.71 16.86 10.61
CA PRO A 149 -3.69 17.36 11.51
C PRO A 149 -4.28 18.44 12.43
N SER A 150 -3.81 18.50 13.67
CA SER A 150 -4.25 19.49 14.65
C SER A 150 -4.00 20.96 14.23
N ALA A 151 -3.04 21.17 13.35
CA ALA A 151 -2.72 22.49 12.78
C ALA A 151 -3.75 22.96 11.74
N ALA A 152 -4.59 22.09 11.19
CA ALA A 152 -5.61 22.46 10.22
C ALA A 152 -6.81 23.11 10.90
N LYS A 153 -6.86 24.45 10.87
CA LYS A 153 -7.96 25.25 11.40
C LYS A 153 -9.02 25.50 10.32
N GLY A 154 -10.28 25.53 10.73
CA GLY A 154 -11.41 25.79 9.83
C GLY A 154 -11.95 24.54 9.11
N GLN A 155 -12.68 24.77 8.02
CA GLN A 155 -13.30 23.71 7.23
C GLN A 155 -12.24 22.85 6.56
N TYR A 156 -12.18 21.56 6.92
CA TYR A 156 -11.20 20.60 6.40
C TYR A 156 -11.58 20.10 5.01
N LEU A 157 -12.83 19.63 4.89
CA LEU A 157 -13.38 19.17 3.61
C LEU A 157 -14.06 20.33 2.89
N ARG A 158 -13.46 20.83 1.82
CA ARG A 158 -14.03 21.96 1.04
C ARG A 158 -15.03 21.50 -0.01
N SER A 159 -14.69 20.45 -0.74
CA SER A 159 -15.57 19.88 -1.76
C SER A 159 -15.27 18.41 -1.94
N ILE A 160 -16.29 17.63 -2.21
CA ILE A 160 -16.20 16.22 -2.55
C ILE A 160 -16.92 16.02 -3.87
N THR A 161 -16.28 15.35 -4.79
CA THR A 161 -16.86 15.04 -6.10
C THR A 161 -16.63 13.57 -6.40
N VAL A 162 -17.70 12.85 -6.70
CA VAL A 162 -17.65 11.45 -7.12
C VAL A 162 -17.93 11.39 -8.62
N THR A 163 -17.14 10.61 -9.33
CA THR A 163 -17.26 10.43 -10.78
C THR A 163 -16.97 9.00 -11.18
N SER A 164 -17.54 8.55 -12.27
CA SER A 164 -17.07 7.35 -12.98
C SER A 164 -15.97 7.74 -13.96
N THR A 165 -15.21 6.76 -14.47
CA THR A 165 -14.04 6.98 -15.34
C THR A 165 -14.34 7.89 -16.54
N MET A 166 -15.51 7.76 -17.14
CA MET A 166 -15.95 8.55 -18.30
C MET A 166 -17.22 9.38 -18.02
N GLY A 167 -17.63 9.47 -16.76
CA GLY A 167 -18.87 10.15 -16.37
C GLY A 167 -18.66 11.59 -15.89
N PRO A 168 -19.72 12.36 -15.75
CA PRO A 168 -19.68 13.68 -15.14
C PRO A 168 -19.40 13.59 -13.64
N GLY A 169 -18.74 14.60 -13.10
CA GLY A 169 -18.50 14.72 -11.67
C GLY A 169 -19.76 15.16 -10.91
N VAL A 170 -20.17 14.38 -9.91
CA VAL A 170 -21.31 14.67 -9.05
C VAL A 170 -20.79 15.20 -7.70
N LYS A 171 -21.21 16.40 -7.33
CA LYS A 171 -20.83 17.00 -6.03
C LYS A 171 -21.61 16.36 -4.90
N VAL A 172 -20.90 16.01 -3.83
CA VAL A 172 -21.44 15.46 -2.59
C VAL A 172 -21.47 16.52 -1.51
N ASN A 173 -22.49 16.51 -0.66
CA ASN A 173 -22.62 17.46 0.43
C ASN A 173 -21.63 17.11 1.56
N THR A 174 -20.66 17.98 1.81
CA THR A 174 -19.62 17.81 2.82
C THR A 174 -20.15 17.85 4.25
N ALA A 175 -21.19 18.64 4.52
CA ALA A 175 -21.72 18.82 5.89
C ALA A 175 -22.32 17.53 6.48
N LYS A 176 -22.85 16.62 5.63
CA LYS A 176 -23.35 15.32 6.09
C LYS A 176 -22.22 14.29 6.33
N THR A 177 -21.05 14.54 5.81
CA THR A 177 -19.92 13.61 5.85
C THR A 177 -19.01 13.89 7.07
N GLU A 178 -19.00 15.13 7.59
CA GLU A 178 -18.22 15.50 8.78
C GLU A 178 -18.93 15.14 10.11
N ASN A 179 -20.23 14.85 10.08
CA ASN A 179 -21.06 14.61 11.28
C ASN A 179 -21.43 13.13 11.52
N ASN A 180 -20.88 12.22 10.76
CA ASN A 180 -20.94 10.77 11.01
C ASN A 180 -19.57 10.33 11.50
#